data_56dc22b9d2c8a2dec9554caa61a92a6f
#
_entry.id   56dc22b9d2c8a2dec9554caa61a92a6f
#
_cell.length_a   1.000
_cell.length_b   1.000
_cell.length_c   1.000
_cell.angle_alpha   90.00
_cell.angle_beta   90.00
_cell.angle_gamma   90.00
#
_symmetry.space_group_name_H-M   'P 1'
#
loop_
_entity.id
_entity.type
_entity.pdbx_description
1 polymer ?
#
loop_
_entity_poly.entity_id
_entity_poly.type
_entity_poly.pdbx_seq_one_letter_code
_entity_poly.pdbx_strand_id
1 'polypeptide(L)'
;MEYDRKTEGMKEIMITIADVAREAGVSVATVSRVLNKNGPVSPAAHEKVALAIAKLNYQPNVWGRRLRRKESKMLLILVPTISNPFYSSIVAGIEDEARRCQFGTMLCIVNGDEVREREFIELLFDGQADGAVMLCVNKDNRHIKEIADKVPIVQCCEFFKDADIAHVSIDNFAAAA
;
A
#
# COMPACT_ATOMS: atom_id res chain seq x y z
N MET A 1 20.79 -23.41 27.71
CA MET A 1 20.88 -23.12 26.28
C MET A 1 20.98 -21.61 26.18
N GLU A 2 22.21 -21.16 26.09
CA GLU A 2 22.63 -19.74 26.20
C GLU A 2 22.52 -19.12 24.82
N TYR A 3 21.54 -18.20 24.66
CA TYR A 3 21.38 -17.43 23.42
C TYR A 3 22.31 -16.23 23.52
N ASP A 4 23.41 -16.31 22.78
CA ASP A 4 24.51 -15.36 22.78
C ASP A 4 24.04 -13.96 22.33
N ARG A 5 24.18 -12.99 23.24
CA ARG A 5 23.95 -11.56 23.01
C ARG A 5 25.12 -10.98 22.21
N LYS A 6 25.04 -11.06 20.90
CA LYS A 6 25.93 -10.30 20.01
C LYS A 6 25.12 -9.58 18.93
N THR A 7 24.40 -8.58 19.33
CA THR A 7 23.84 -7.55 18.41
C THR A 7 24.02 -6.18 19.04
N GLU A 8 25.22 -5.88 19.50
CA GLU A 8 25.62 -4.50 19.80
C GLU A 8 26.18 -3.87 18.53
N GLY A 9 25.46 -2.87 17.99
CA GLY A 9 26.08 -1.71 17.38
C GLY A 9 26.43 -1.74 15.90
N MET A 10 25.67 -2.37 15.02
CA MET A 10 25.67 -1.93 13.61
C MET A 10 24.49 -0.98 13.37
N LYS A 11 24.71 0.31 13.64
CA LYS A 11 23.99 1.36 12.91
C LYS A 11 24.36 1.17 11.43
N GLU A 12 23.58 0.43 10.67
CA GLU A 12 23.66 0.47 9.21
C GLU A 12 23.54 1.95 8.83
N ILE A 13 24.64 2.52 8.34
CA ILE A 13 24.62 3.89 7.82
C ILE A 13 23.76 3.81 6.56
N MET A 14 22.49 4.14 6.71
CA MET A 14 21.54 4.18 5.59
C MET A 14 22.03 5.25 4.62
N ILE A 15 22.60 4.80 3.49
CA ILE A 15 23.01 5.70 2.40
C ILE A 15 21.77 6.46 1.91
N THR A 16 21.90 7.77 1.84
CA THR A 16 20.81 8.68 1.46
C THR A 16 20.97 9.20 0.04
N ILE A 17 19.92 9.76 -0.52
CA ILE A 17 19.99 10.47 -1.82
C ILE A 17 20.99 11.64 -1.79
N ALA A 18 21.21 12.24 -0.62
CA ALA A 18 22.18 13.31 -0.45
C ALA A 18 23.62 12.80 -0.55
N ASP A 19 23.88 11.57 -0.10
CA ASP A 19 25.20 10.95 -0.23
C ASP A 19 25.49 10.61 -1.69
N VAL A 20 24.49 10.13 -2.44
CA VAL A 20 24.62 9.92 -3.90
C VAL A 20 24.89 11.24 -4.63
N ALA A 21 24.20 12.31 -4.25
CA ALA A 21 24.40 13.62 -4.85
C ALA A 21 25.82 14.16 -4.61
N ARG A 22 26.34 13.98 -3.40
CA ARG A 22 27.70 14.35 -2.99
C ARG A 22 28.75 13.55 -3.78
N GLU A 23 28.57 12.25 -3.87
CA GLU A 23 29.48 11.34 -4.61
C GLU A 23 29.48 11.64 -6.11
N ALA A 24 28.31 11.90 -6.70
CA ALA A 24 28.16 12.22 -8.13
C ALA A 24 28.55 13.66 -8.49
N GLY A 25 28.74 14.55 -7.50
CA GLY A 25 29.03 15.96 -7.73
C GLY A 25 27.87 16.71 -8.41
N VAL A 26 26.62 16.36 -8.07
CA VAL A 26 25.41 16.99 -8.62
C VAL A 26 24.43 17.36 -7.50
N SER A 27 23.38 18.11 -7.84
CA SER A 27 22.32 18.41 -6.85
C SER A 27 21.43 17.18 -6.55
N VAL A 28 20.84 17.15 -5.36
CA VAL A 28 19.82 16.15 -4.97
C VAL A 28 18.65 16.13 -5.98
N ALA A 29 18.28 17.30 -6.52
CA ALA A 29 17.24 17.39 -7.53
C ALA A 29 17.63 16.67 -8.83
N THR A 30 18.91 16.73 -9.22
CA THR A 30 19.44 16.01 -10.39
C THR A 30 19.38 14.51 -10.18
N VAL A 31 19.84 14.01 -9.01
CA VAL A 31 19.72 12.58 -8.66
C VAL A 31 18.26 12.13 -8.68
N SER A 32 17.36 12.92 -8.10
CA SER A 32 15.93 12.61 -8.09
C SER A 32 15.34 12.50 -9.50
N ARG A 33 15.74 13.39 -10.44
CA ARG A 33 15.29 13.34 -11.84
C ARG A 33 15.80 12.08 -12.55
N VAL A 34 17.06 11.70 -12.34
CA VAL A 34 17.65 10.46 -12.89
C VAL A 34 16.88 9.25 -12.39
N LEU A 35 16.66 9.14 -11.07
CA LEU A 35 15.96 8.00 -10.45
C LEU A 35 14.50 7.87 -10.90
N ASN A 36 13.81 9.00 -11.08
CA ASN A 36 12.39 9.02 -11.44
C ASN A 36 12.15 9.12 -12.95
N LYS A 37 13.19 9.23 -13.77
CA LYS A 37 13.13 9.42 -15.22
C LYS A 37 12.23 10.60 -15.61
N ASN A 38 12.21 11.66 -14.81
CA ASN A 38 11.38 12.82 -15.04
C ASN A 38 12.21 14.09 -15.19
N GLY A 39 12.05 14.76 -16.33
CA GLY A 39 12.72 15.99 -16.67
C GLY A 39 14.08 15.82 -17.36
N PRO A 40 14.60 16.89 -17.95
CA PRO A 40 15.85 16.86 -18.70
C PRO A 40 17.05 16.71 -17.75
N VAL A 41 17.91 15.73 -18.04
CA VAL A 41 19.21 15.52 -17.39
C VAL A 41 20.24 15.26 -18.48
N SER A 42 21.39 15.92 -18.38
CA SER A 42 22.47 15.69 -19.37
C SER A 42 22.98 14.25 -19.29
N PRO A 43 23.43 13.65 -20.42
CA PRO A 43 24.01 12.31 -20.43
C PRO A 43 25.17 12.15 -19.43
N ALA A 44 26.04 13.17 -19.33
CA ALA A 44 27.15 13.16 -18.39
C ALA A 44 26.70 13.14 -16.91
N ALA A 45 25.62 13.85 -16.56
CA ALA A 45 25.07 13.81 -15.20
C ALA A 45 24.40 12.47 -14.92
N HIS A 46 23.73 11.88 -15.91
CA HIS A 46 23.13 10.56 -15.78
C HIS A 46 24.18 9.48 -15.47
N GLU A 47 25.29 9.49 -16.20
CA GLU A 47 26.39 8.55 -15.99
C GLU A 47 27.02 8.70 -14.59
N LYS A 48 27.34 9.94 -14.17
CA LYS A 48 27.87 10.21 -12.83
C LYS A 48 26.96 9.69 -11.71
N VAL A 49 25.67 9.90 -11.83
CA VAL A 49 24.68 9.43 -10.86
C VAL A 49 24.61 7.90 -10.86
N ALA A 50 24.62 7.25 -12.02
CA ALA A 50 24.61 5.79 -12.12
C ALA A 50 25.83 5.16 -11.45
N LEU A 51 27.02 5.72 -11.69
CA LEU A 51 28.28 5.27 -11.06
C LEU A 51 28.24 5.45 -9.54
N ALA A 52 27.75 6.59 -9.05
CA ALA A 52 27.61 6.86 -7.62
C ALA A 52 26.64 5.89 -6.93
N ILE A 53 25.50 5.60 -7.56
CA ILE A 53 24.53 4.61 -7.08
C ILE A 53 25.19 3.23 -6.94
N ALA A 54 25.90 2.79 -7.98
CA ALA A 54 26.58 1.50 -7.96
C ALA A 54 27.70 1.44 -6.89
N LYS A 55 28.52 2.48 -6.79
CA LYS A 55 29.62 2.58 -5.82
C LYS A 55 29.12 2.54 -4.37
N LEU A 56 28.02 3.25 -4.08
CA LEU A 56 27.45 3.35 -2.74
C LEU A 56 26.47 2.21 -2.44
N ASN A 57 26.20 1.32 -3.38
CA ASN A 57 25.12 0.32 -3.29
C ASN A 57 23.79 0.95 -2.84
N TYR A 58 23.52 2.16 -3.35
CA TYR A 58 22.34 2.91 -2.94
C TYR A 58 21.06 2.29 -3.48
N GLN A 59 20.15 1.98 -2.58
CA GLN A 59 18.78 1.58 -2.92
C GLN A 59 17.83 2.75 -2.65
N PRO A 60 17.07 3.19 -3.68
CA PRO A 60 16.10 4.25 -3.49
C PRO A 60 15.11 3.90 -2.38
N ASN A 61 15.04 4.75 -1.35
CA ASN A 61 14.06 4.56 -0.28
C ASN A 61 12.64 4.80 -0.83
N VAL A 62 11.95 3.72 -1.16
CA VAL A 62 10.58 3.72 -1.68
C VAL A 62 9.62 4.36 -0.66
N TRP A 63 9.84 4.10 0.63
CA TRP A 63 9.03 4.64 1.72
C TRP A 63 9.14 6.16 1.85
N GLY A 64 10.35 6.71 1.78
CA GLY A 64 10.56 8.17 1.81
C GLY A 64 9.96 8.90 0.60
N ARG A 65 9.80 8.21 -0.54
CA ARG A 65 9.11 8.74 -1.73
C ARG A 65 7.58 8.69 -1.56
N ARG A 66 7.04 7.60 -1.03
CA ARG A 66 5.63 7.42 -0.73
C ARG A 66 5.14 8.44 0.29
N LEU A 67 5.89 8.66 1.38
CA LEU A 67 5.62 9.69 2.39
C LEU A 67 5.48 11.10 1.79
N ARG A 68 6.35 11.46 0.83
CA ARG A 68 6.27 12.79 0.17
C ARG A 68 5.09 12.92 -0.78
N ARG A 69 4.61 11.82 -1.36
CA ARG A 69 3.44 11.79 -2.26
C ARG A 69 2.13 11.59 -1.51
N LYS A 70 2.17 11.29 -0.21
CA LYS A 70 1.03 10.86 0.59
C LYS A 70 0.29 9.66 -0.03
N GLU A 71 1.02 8.76 -0.69
CA GLU A 71 0.51 7.55 -1.32
C GLU A 71 1.25 6.35 -0.73
N SER A 72 0.53 5.39 -0.17
CA SER A 72 1.11 4.14 0.30
C SER A 72 1.31 3.13 -0.84
N LYS A 73 0.49 3.23 -1.88
CA LYS A 73 0.32 2.21 -2.93
C LYS A 73 -0.04 0.85 -2.35
N MET A 74 -0.81 0.87 -1.27
CA MET A 74 -1.37 -0.30 -0.62
C MET A 74 -2.89 -0.23 -0.65
N LEU A 75 -3.53 -1.38 -0.82
CA LEU A 75 -4.98 -1.56 -0.76
C LEU A 75 -5.29 -2.53 0.38
N LEU A 76 -6.19 -2.17 1.27
CA LEU A 76 -6.72 -3.10 2.27
C LEU A 76 -7.79 -3.98 1.65
N ILE A 77 -7.78 -5.28 1.99
CA ILE A 77 -8.82 -6.23 1.63
C ILE A 77 -9.36 -6.81 2.94
N LEU A 78 -10.53 -6.39 3.36
CA LEU A 78 -11.18 -6.89 4.58
C LEU A 78 -12.08 -8.07 4.22
N VAL A 79 -11.81 -9.23 4.82
CA VAL A 79 -12.56 -10.46 4.57
C VAL A 79 -13.08 -11.05 5.88
N PRO A 80 -14.25 -11.69 5.87
CA PRO A 80 -14.73 -12.40 7.07
C PRO A 80 -13.85 -13.62 7.40
N THR A 81 -13.37 -14.34 6.38
CA THR A 81 -12.51 -15.52 6.52
C THR A 81 -11.81 -15.86 5.21
N ILE A 82 -10.67 -16.52 5.29
CA ILE A 82 -9.96 -17.09 4.11
C ILE A 82 -10.23 -18.58 3.94
N SER A 83 -10.88 -19.23 4.89
CA SER A 83 -11.16 -20.68 4.84
C SER A 83 -12.24 -21.03 3.82
N ASN A 84 -13.06 -20.06 3.39
CA ASN A 84 -14.06 -20.26 2.37
C ASN A 84 -13.48 -19.94 0.97
N PRO A 85 -13.43 -20.93 0.05
CA PRO A 85 -12.89 -20.73 -1.31
C PRO A 85 -13.53 -19.59 -2.10
N PHE A 86 -14.78 -19.24 -1.78
CA PHE A 86 -15.47 -18.10 -2.37
C PHE A 86 -14.69 -16.79 -2.14
N TYR A 87 -14.36 -16.49 -0.89
CA TYR A 87 -13.60 -15.26 -0.59
C TYR A 87 -12.17 -15.32 -1.13
N SER A 88 -11.52 -16.48 -1.06
CA SER A 88 -10.15 -16.64 -1.58
C SER A 88 -10.08 -16.38 -3.09
N SER A 89 -11.09 -16.77 -3.85
CA SER A 89 -11.15 -16.52 -5.31
C SER A 89 -11.32 -15.03 -5.63
N ILE A 90 -12.13 -14.32 -4.84
CA ILE A 90 -12.33 -12.88 -4.99
C ILE A 90 -11.05 -12.13 -4.63
N VAL A 91 -10.41 -12.49 -3.51
CA VAL A 91 -9.14 -11.90 -3.07
C VAL A 91 -8.06 -12.06 -4.14
N ALA A 92 -7.97 -13.24 -4.77
CA ALA A 92 -7.02 -13.48 -5.87
C ALA A 92 -7.27 -12.53 -7.05
N GLY A 93 -8.54 -12.34 -7.45
CA GLY A 93 -8.88 -11.40 -8.52
C GLY A 93 -8.57 -9.94 -8.18
N ILE A 94 -8.80 -9.53 -6.93
CA ILE A 94 -8.46 -8.19 -6.45
C ILE A 94 -6.94 -8.00 -6.46
N GLU A 95 -6.17 -9.00 -6.00
CA GLU A 95 -4.70 -8.96 -5.97
C GLU A 95 -4.12 -8.84 -7.37
N ASP A 96 -4.61 -9.64 -8.32
CA ASP A 96 -4.16 -9.60 -9.72
C ASP A 96 -4.37 -8.20 -10.32
N GLU A 97 -5.52 -7.57 -10.11
CA GLU A 97 -5.79 -6.23 -10.65
C GLU A 97 -5.01 -5.14 -9.88
N ALA A 98 -4.90 -5.24 -8.57
CA ALA A 98 -4.08 -4.33 -7.77
C ALA A 98 -2.62 -4.34 -8.25
N ARG A 99 -2.05 -5.51 -8.50
CA ARG A 99 -0.70 -5.67 -9.04
C ARG A 99 -0.55 -5.03 -10.43
N ARG A 100 -1.53 -5.20 -11.33
CA ARG A 100 -1.53 -4.53 -12.64
C ARG A 100 -1.52 -3.01 -12.50
N CYS A 101 -2.21 -2.48 -11.49
CA CYS A 101 -2.24 -1.06 -11.15
C CYS A 101 -1.06 -0.60 -10.28
N GLN A 102 -0.07 -1.47 -10.03
CA GLN A 102 1.10 -1.20 -9.18
C GLN A 102 0.75 -0.90 -7.71
N PHE A 103 -0.33 -1.48 -7.21
CA PHE A 103 -0.67 -1.52 -5.80
C PHE A 103 -0.22 -2.85 -5.17
N GLY A 104 0.23 -2.77 -3.91
CA GLY A 104 0.31 -3.94 -3.04
C GLY A 104 -1.03 -4.16 -2.33
N THR A 105 -1.25 -5.34 -1.81
CA THR A 105 -2.45 -5.66 -1.04
C THR A 105 -2.11 -6.05 0.40
N MET A 106 -2.98 -5.69 1.33
CA MET A 106 -2.92 -6.09 2.73
C MET A 106 -4.23 -6.81 3.06
N LEU A 107 -4.13 -8.11 3.35
CA LEU A 107 -5.29 -8.93 3.70
C LEU A 107 -5.58 -8.85 5.20
N CYS A 108 -6.78 -8.43 5.55
CA CYS A 108 -7.27 -8.23 6.90
C CYS A 108 -8.44 -9.18 7.18
N ILE A 109 -8.25 -10.14 8.08
CA ILE A 109 -9.28 -11.13 8.45
C ILE A 109 -10.03 -10.63 9.66
N VAL A 110 -11.31 -10.31 9.47
CA VAL A 110 -12.15 -9.67 10.50
C VAL A 110 -12.79 -10.71 11.43
N ASN A 111 -13.18 -11.88 10.94
CA ASN A 111 -13.88 -12.95 11.68
C ASN A 111 -15.19 -12.49 12.36
N GLY A 112 -15.87 -11.50 11.82
CA GLY A 112 -17.08 -10.93 12.41
C GLY A 112 -16.85 -10.08 13.66
N ASP A 113 -15.60 -9.71 13.95
CA ASP A 113 -15.20 -8.88 15.08
C ASP A 113 -15.17 -7.41 14.68
N GLU A 114 -16.12 -6.63 15.18
CA GLU A 114 -16.26 -5.20 14.88
C GLU A 114 -15.07 -4.37 15.40
N VAL A 115 -14.41 -4.80 16.48
CA VAL A 115 -13.27 -4.09 17.03
C VAL A 115 -12.09 -4.24 16.06
N ARG A 116 -11.84 -5.47 15.60
CA ARG A 116 -10.79 -5.72 14.59
C ARG A 116 -11.05 -5.01 13.28
N GLU A 117 -12.31 -4.94 12.85
CA GLU A 117 -12.66 -4.19 11.63
C GLU A 117 -12.27 -2.73 11.76
N ARG A 118 -12.60 -2.08 12.89
CA ARG A 118 -12.23 -0.69 13.16
C ARG A 118 -10.72 -0.50 13.20
N GLU A 119 -9.98 -1.38 13.88
CA GLU A 119 -8.51 -1.33 13.94
C GLU A 119 -7.89 -1.40 12.53
N PHE A 120 -8.40 -2.27 11.66
CA PHE A 120 -7.91 -2.34 10.28
C PHE A 120 -8.25 -1.10 9.46
N ILE A 121 -9.42 -0.52 9.67
CA ILE A 121 -9.83 0.70 8.98
C ILE A 121 -9.00 1.90 9.42
N GLU A 122 -8.54 1.94 10.67
CA GLU A 122 -7.64 2.99 11.15
C GLU A 122 -6.32 3.05 10.34
N LEU A 123 -5.88 1.95 9.77
CA LEU A 123 -4.70 1.92 8.89
C LEU A 123 -4.84 2.84 7.65
N LEU A 124 -6.09 3.13 7.22
CA LEU A 124 -6.36 4.09 6.15
C LEU A 124 -6.05 5.52 6.61
N PHE A 125 -6.44 5.87 7.83
CA PHE A 125 -6.17 7.19 8.40
C PHE A 125 -4.69 7.41 8.70
N ASP A 126 -3.99 6.34 9.08
CA ASP A 126 -2.56 6.36 9.29
C ASP A 126 -1.76 6.42 7.98
N GLY A 127 -2.45 6.41 6.82
CA GLY A 127 -1.83 6.44 5.51
C GLY A 127 -1.05 5.17 5.16
N GLN A 128 -1.36 4.05 5.84
CA GLN A 128 -0.77 2.75 5.54
C GLN A 128 -1.39 2.09 4.31
N ALA A 129 -2.62 2.50 3.95
CA ALA A 129 -3.26 2.13 2.69
C ALA A 129 -4.00 3.33 2.08
N ASP A 130 -4.17 3.32 0.77
CA ASP A 130 -4.80 4.39 0.00
C ASP A 130 -6.30 4.15 -0.20
N GLY A 131 -6.80 2.96 0.15
CA GLY A 131 -8.20 2.59 0.03
C GLY A 131 -8.47 1.17 0.52
N ALA A 132 -9.74 0.76 0.55
CA ALA A 132 -10.14 -0.56 1.00
C ALA A 132 -11.20 -1.21 0.10
N VAL A 133 -11.12 -2.54 -0.02
CA VAL A 133 -12.19 -3.40 -0.52
C VAL A 133 -12.70 -4.25 0.63
N MET A 134 -14.00 -4.13 0.93
CA MET A 134 -14.64 -4.82 2.05
C MET A 134 -15.54 -5.93 1.53
N LEU A 135 -15.23 -7.19 1.90
CA LEU A 135 -16.03 -8.37 1.59
C LEU A 135 -16.93 -8.78 2.76
N CYS A 136 -16.99 -7.98 3.79
CA CYS A 136 -17.82 -8.16 4.96
C CYS A 136 -18.55 -6.86 5.28
N VAL A 137 -19.76 -6.99 5.83
CA VAL A 137 -20.60 -5.89 6.23
C VAL A 137 -21.10 -6.16 7.63
N ASN A 138 -20.72 -5.33 8.58
CA ASN A 138 -21.26 -5.39 9.95
C ASN A 138 -22.57 -4.61 10.05
N LYS A 139 -23.37 -4.88 11.08
CA LYS A 139 -24.69 -4.26 11.26
C LYS A 139 -24.64 -2.75 11.49
N ASP A 140 -23.59 -2.23 12.12
CA ASP A 140 -23.40 -0.80 12.33
C ASP A 140 -22.51 -0.20 11.24
N ASN A 141 -23.13 0.50 10.30
CA ASN A 141 -22.47 1.07 9.12
C ASN A 141 -22.12 2.56 9.25
N ARG A 142 -22.51 3.21 10.34
CA ARG A 142 -22.37 4.69 10.46
C ARG A 142 -20.92 5.11 10.35
N HIS A 143 -20.04 4.39 11.01
CA HIS A 143 -18.63 4.68 10.99
C HIS A 143 -17.99 4.41 9.61
N ILE A 144 -18.43 3.39 8.87
CA ILE A 144 -17.94 3.11 7.50
C ILE A 144 -18.32 4.25 6.55
N LYS A 145 -19.53 4.80 6.69
CA LYS A 145 -19.99 5.93 5.89
C LYS A 145 -19.12 7.17 6.13
N GLU A 146 -18.85 7.52 7.39
CA GLU A 146 -17.99 8.65 7.75
C GLU A 146 -16.56 8.52 7.20
N ILE A 147 -16.10 7.28 7.03
CA ILE A 147 -14.78 6.98 6.49
C ILE A 147 -14.80 7.04 4.98
N ALA A 148 -15.82 6.48 4.33
CA ALA A 148 -15.96 6.47 2.88
C ALA A 148 -16.04 7.89 2.29
N ASP A 149 -16.50 8.87 3.06
CA ASP A 149 -16.46 10.29 2.69
C ASP A 149 -15.04 10.86 2.60
N LYS A 150 -14.04 10.19 3.22
CA LYS A 150 -12.65 10.68 3.33
C LYS A 150 -11.65 9.85 2.56
N VAL A 151 -11.90 8.55 2.42
CA VAL A 151 -10.99 7.59 1.77
C VAL A 151 -11.78 6.66 0.85
N PRO A 152 -11.21 6.21 -0.28
CA PRO A 152 -11.89 5.29 -1.19
C PRO A 152 -12.20 3.96 -0.53
N ILE A 153 -13.48 3.60 -0.46
CA ILE A 153 -13.95 2.28 0.00
C ILE A 153 -14.89 1.70 -1.06
N VAL A 154 -14.71 0.41 -1.35
CA VAL A 154 -15.61 -0.38 -2.19
C VAL A 154 -16.12 -1.56 -1.38
N GLN A 155 -17.43 -1.76 -1.36
CA GLN A 155 -18.06 -2.95 -0.78
C GLN A 155 -18.20 -4.02 -1.86
N CYS A 156 -17.93 -5.28 -1.52
CA CYS A 156 -17.97 -6.39 -2.46
C CYS A 156 -18.81 -7.52 -1.87
N CYS A 157 -19.73 -8.05 -2.65
CA CYS A 157 -20.69 -9.12 -2.34
C CYS A 157 -21.84 -8.64 -1.44
N GLU A 158 -21.53 -8.15 -0.25
CA GLU A 158 -22.50 -7.57 0.70
C GLU A 158 -22.29 -6.06 0.76
N PHE A 159 -23.36 -5.29 0.84
CA PHE A 159 -23.30 -3.83 0.88
C PHE A 159 -24.45 -3.23 1.64
N PHE A 160 -24.27 -2.01 2.13
CA PHE A 160 -25.31 -1.23 2.79
C PHE A 160 -26.15 -0.48 1.75
N LYS A 161 -27.42 -0.79 1.66
CA LYS A 161 -28.34 -0.16 0.70
C LYS A 161 -28.52 1.34 0.94
N ASP A 162 -28.39 1.78 2.20
CA ASP A 162 -28.61 3.16 2.61
C ASP A 162 -27.33 3.99 2.68
N ALA A 163 -26.20 3.44 2.24
CA ALA A 163 -24.92 4.12 2.17
C ALA A 163 -24.55 4.42 0.72
N ASP A 164 -24.16 5.66 0.45
CA ASP A 164 -23.62 6.06 -0.86
C ASP A 164 -22.15 5.64 -0.96
N ILE A 165 -21.93 4.32 -0.94
CA ILE A 165 -20.62 3.70 -1.05
C ILE A 165 -20.60 2.85 -2.33
N ALA A 166 -19.54 3.00 -3.11
CA ALA A 166 -19.34 2.18 -4.29
C ALA A 166 -19.39 0.68 -3.93
N HIS A 167 -20.13 -0.10 -4.70
CA HIS A 167 -20.24 -1.54 -4.43
C HIS A 167 -20.24 -2.37 -5.70
N VAL A 168 -19.82 -3.62 -5.56
CA VAL A 168 -19.87 -4.68 -6.57
C VAL A 168 -20.59 -5.88 -5.98
N SER A 169 -21.71 -6.28 -6.59
CA SER A 169 -22.48 -7.43 -6.13
C SER A 169 -23.12 -8.16 -7.32
N ILE A 170 -23.53 -9.40 -7.09
CA ILE A 170 -24.36 -10.16 -8.04
C ILE A 170 -25.82 -10.05 -7.57
N ASP A 171 -26.73 -10.04 -8.52
CA ASP A 171 -28.16 -10.21 -8.23
C ASP A 171 -28.42 -11.70 -7.95
N ASN A 172 -28.37 -12.06 -6.66
CA ASN A 172 -28.58 -13.43 -6.21
C ASN A 172 -30.00 -13.93 -6.50
N PHE A 173 -30.97 -13.04 -6.60
CA PHE A 173 -32.35 -13.40 -6.91
C PHE A 173 -32.49 -13.78 -8.40
N ALA A 174 -31.96 -12.94 -9.29
CA ALA A 174 -31.94 -13.23 -10.72
C ALA A 174 -31.06 -14.44 -11.06
N ALA A 175 -29.98 -14.67 -10.31
CA ALA A 175 -29.09 -15.82 -10.53
C ALA A 175 -29.70 -17.15 -10.05
N ALA A 176 -30.71 -17.13 -9.18
CA ALA A 176 -31.38 -18.32 -8.63
C ALA A 176 -32.67 -18.68 -9.39
N ALA A 177 -33.11 -17.90 -10.36
CA ALA A 177 -34.31 -18.10 -11.16
C ALA A 177 -34.00 -18.90 -12.42
#